data_c6892e255e5f44958a196ea80b178943
#
_entry.id   c6892e255e5f44958a196ea80b178943
#
_cell.length_a   1.000
_cell.length_b   1.000
_cell.length_c   1.000
_cell.angle_alpha   90.00
_cell.angle_beta   90.00
_cell.angle_gamma   90.00
#
_symmetry.space_group_name_H-M   'P 1'
#
loop_
_entity.id
_entity.type
_entity.pdbx_description
1 polymer ?
#
loop_
_entity_poly.entity_id
_entity_poly.type
_entity_poly.pdbx_seq_one_letter_code
_entity_poly.pdbx_strand_id
1 'polypeptide(L)'
;MAKTVAAMVLAFGFLVPNAMGQTDYPAKPVKLLVGFPAGGGTDVFARVLAQGLSTQLGQPFVIDNKAGAGGVIASQGMLQTAADGYTLLVGSTSTQANSTTHQAAMA
;
A
#
# COMPACT_ATOMS: atom_id res chain seq x y z
N MET A 1 10.95 -36.58 38.94
CA MET A 1 9.99 -35.44 38.86
C MET A 1 10.55 -34.26 38.11
N ALA A 2 11.78 -33.86 38.29
CA ALA A 2 12.37 -32.73 37.53
C ALA A 2 12.52 -32.99 36.00
N LYS A 3 12.65 -34.24 35.59
CA LYS A 3 12.79 -34.61 34.16
C LYS A 3 11.48 -34.54 33.39
N THR A 4 10.36 -34.71 34.03
CA THR A 4 9.03 -34.63 33.40
C THR A 4 8.58 -33.17 33.18
N VAL A 5 8.97 -32.27 34.05
CA VAL A 5 8.67 -30.85 33.92
C VAL A 5 9.49 -30.20 32.78
N ALA A 6 10.75 -30.61 32.63
CA ALA A 6 11.62 -30.13 31.55
C ALA A 6 11.13 -30.58 30.17
N ALA A 7 10.60 -31.81 30.06
CA ALA A 7 10.01 -32.29 28.80
C ALA A 7 8.73 -31.56 28.41
N MET A 8 7.96 -31.12 29.39
CA MET A 8 6.72 -30.39 29.18
C MET A 8 6.96 -28.93 28.70
N VAL A 9 8.03 -28.31 29.21
CA VAL A 9 8.42 -26.96 28.77
C VAL A 9 8.98 -26.97 27.36
N LEU A 10 9.70 -28.02 26.96
CA LEU A 10 10.22 -28.16 25.61
C LEU A 10 9.12 -28.44 24.58
N ALA A 11 8.07 -29.14 24.97
CA ALA A 11 6.92 -29.39 24.09
C ALA A 11 6.10 -28.12 23.82
N PHE A 12 6.06 -27.17 24.74
CA PHE A 12 5.36 -25.90 24.55
C PHE A 12 6.10 -24.93 23.64
N GLY A 13 7.41 -25.05 23.51
CA GLY A 13 8.22 -24.17 22.65
C GLY A 13 8.04 -24.43 21.17
N PHE A 14 7.48 -25.57 20.78
CA PHE A 14 7.23 -25.90 19.37
C PHE A 14 5.83 -25.55 18.87
N LEU A 15 4.99 -25.03 19.72
CA LEU A 15 3.61 -24.65 19.41
C LEU A 15 3.42 -23.15 19.20
N VAL A 16 4.51 -22.39 18.93
CA VAL A 16 4.37 -21.06 18.40
C VAL A 16 3.89 -21.23 16.97
N PRO A 17 2.62 -20.92 16.65
CA PRO A 17 2.22 -20.91 15.26
C PRO A 17 3.15 -19.92 14.56
N ASN A 18 3.88 -20.38 13.58
CA ASN A 18 4.53 -19.47 12.66
C ASN A 18 3.48 -18.45 12.30
N ALA A 19 3.78 -17.18 12.50
CA ALA A 19 2.88 -16.12 12.11
C ALA A 19 2.73 -16.18 10.60
N MET A 20 1.82 -17.02 10.14
CA MET A 20 1.56 -17.33 8.73
C MET A 20 0.69 -16.29 8.07
N GLY A 21 0.74 -15.03 8.57
CA GLY A 21 0.05 -13.93 7.94
C GLY A 21 0.76 -13.35 6.73
N GLN A 22 1.95 -13.88 6.38
CA GLN A 22 2.72 -13.34 5.27
C GLN A 22 2.53 -14.18 4.04
N THR A 23 1.47 -13.87 3.30
CA THR A 23 1.46 -14.13 1.87
C THR A 23 2.59 -13.35 1.23
N ASP A 24 3.23 -13.92 0.23
CA ASP A 24 4.28 -13.26 -0.55
C ASP A 24 3.71 -12.01 -1.24
N TYR A 25 3.81 -10.89 -0.54
CA TYR A 25 3.40 -9.60 -1.10
C TYR A 25 4.62 -8.87 -1.67
N PRO A 26 4.50 -8.30 -2.87
CA PRO A 26 3.38 -8.42 -3.80
C PRO A 26 3.45 -9.72 -4.62
N ALA A 27 2.30 -10.38 -4.82
CA ALA A 27 2.19 -11.59 -5.63
C ALA A 27 1.69 -11.33 -7.06
N LYS A 28 1.32 -10.08 -7.34
CA LYS A 28 0.80 -9.59 -8.63
C LYS A 28 1.13 -8.11 -8.77
N PRO A 29 0.95 -7.50 -9.97
CA PRO A 29 1.21 -6.08 -10.17
C PRO A 29 0.45 -5.19 -9.21
N VAL A 30 1.09 -4.12 -8.76
CA VAL A 30 0.54 -3.10 -7.87
C VAL A 30 0.28 -1.83 -8.66
N LYS A 31 -0.90 -1.25 -8.50
CA LYS A 31 -1.28 0.01 -9.14
C LYS A 31 -0.95 1.18 -8.22
N LEU A 32 -0.32 2.21 -8.79
CA LEU A 32 -0.08 3.49 -8.12
C LEU A 32 -0.98 4.56 -8.76
N LEU A 33 -2.00 5.00 -8.02
CA LEU A 33 -2.83 6.12 -8.45
C LEU A 33 -2.09 7.43 -8.21
N VAL A 34 -1.96 8.24 -9.23
CA VAL A 34 -1.33 9.57 -9.17
C VAL A 34 -2.35 10.61 -9.54
N GLY A 35 -2.64 11.54 -8.65
CA GLY A 35 -3.70 12.55 -8.80
C GLY A 35 -3.32 13.75 -9.66
N PHE A 36 -2.24 13.65 -10.42
CA PHE A 36 -1.70 14.73 -11.24
C PHE A 36 -1.36 14.26 -12.65
N PRO A 37 -1.27 15.17 -13.63
CA PRO A 37 -1.01 14.79 -15.01
C PRO A 37 0.34 14.10 -15.21
N ALA A 38 0.42 13.23 -16.19
CA ALA A 38 1.66 12.61 -16.61
C ALA A 38 2.68 13.68 -17.02
N GLY A 39 3.93 13.51 -16.59
CA GLY A 39 5.03 14.43 -16.86
C GLY A 39 5.19 15.55 -15.83
N GLY A 40 4.27 15.71 -14.90
CA GLY A 40 4.42 16.65 -13.80
C GLY A 40 5.39 16.14 -12.72
N GLY A 41 5.73 17.00 -11.76
CA GLY A 41 6.70 16.67 -10.71
C GLY A 41 6.30 15.45 -9.88
N THR A 42 5.03 15.36 -9.50
CA THR A 42 4.51 14.20 -8.73
C THR A 42 4.57 12.92 -9.57
N ASP A 43 4.27 13.00 -10.85
CA ASP A 43 4.34 11.84 -11.75
C ASP A 43 5.77 11.35 -11.93
N VAL A 44 6.72 12.26 -12.13
CA VAL A 44 8.14 11.91 -12.24
C VAL A 44 8.63 11.22 -10.98
N PHE A 45 8.29 11.74 -9.82
CA PHE A 45 8.62 11.12 -8.53
C PHE A 45 8.00 9.73 -8.40
N ALA A 46 6.72 9.60 -8.76
CA ALA A 46 6.01 8.33 -8.68
C ALA A 46 6.62 7.28 -9.60
N ARG A 47 7.08 7.66 -10.79
CA ARG A 47 7.72 6.73 -11.73
C ARG A 47 9.06 6.25 -11.24
N VAL A 48 9.87 7.12 -10.63
CA VAL A 48 11.13 6.72 -9.99
C VAL A 48 10.87 5.76 -8.84
N LEU A 49 9.88 6.06 -8.00
CA LEU A 49 9.46 5.20 -6.90
C LEU A 49 8.98 3.84 -7.41
N ALA A 50 8.13 3.83 -8.43
CA ALA A 50 7.59 2.61 -9.03
C ALA A 50 8.68 1.71 -9.59
N GLN A 51 9.67 2.28 -10.25
CA GLN A 51 10.81 1.54 -10.78
C GLN A 51 11.64 0.90 -9.66
N GLY A 52 11.92 1.65 -8.60
CA GLY A 52 12.66 1.14 -7.44
C GLY A 52 11.92 0.01 -6.74
N LEU A 53 10.62 0.18 -6.51
CA LEU A 53 9.78 -0.83 -5.88
C LEU A 53 9.66 -2.09 -6.75
N SER A 54 9.50 -1.93 -8.06
CA SER A 54 9.43 -3.07 -9.00
C SER A 54 10.72 -3.90 -8.96
N THR A 55 11.87 -3.24 -8.91
CA THR A 55 13.16 -3.91 -8.83
C THR A 55 13.35 -4.65 -7.50
N GLN A 56 12.97 -4.02 -6.39
CA GLN A 56 13.19 -4.60 -5.07
C GLN A 56 12.16 -5.67 -4.70
N LEU A 57 10.93 -5.53 -5.15
CA LEU A 57 9.83 -6.40 -4.74
C LEU A 57 9.46 -7.44 -5.81
N GLY A 58 10.03 -7.36 -7.01
CA GLY A 58 9.88 -8.38 -8.04
C GLY A 58 8.54 -8.40 -8.78
N GLN A 59 7.69 -7.40 -8.60
CA GLN A 59 6.42 -7.25 -9.32
C GLN A 59 6.32 -5.85 -9.92
N PRO A 60 5.64 -5.68 -11.07
CA PRO A 60 5.45 -4.36 -11.66
C PRO A 60 4.64 -3.44 -10.75
N PHE A 61 5.10 -2.20 -10.59
CA PHE A 61 4.35 -1.10 -10.00
C PHE A 61 3.94 -0.18 -11.13
N VAL A 62 2.65 -0.12 -11.42
CA VAL A 62 2.08 0.53 -12.60
C VAL A 62 1.45 1.85 -12.22
N ILE A 63 1.86 2.93 -12.90
CA ILE A 63 1.31 4.27 -12.68
C ILE A 63 -0.04 4.40 -13.39
N ASP A 64 -1.04 4.90 -12.67
CA ASP A 64 -2.34 5.29 -13.21
C ASP A 64 -2.59 6.76 -12.84
N ASN A 65 -2.47 7.64 -13.84
CA ASN A 65 -2.69 9.08 -13.64
C ASN A 65 -4.18 9.39 -13.69
N LYS A 66 -4.73 9.79 -12.54
CA LYS A 66 -6.12 10.27 -12.42
C LYS A 66 -6.09 11.74 -12.01
N ALA A 67 -5.78 12.60 -12.97
CA ALA A 67 -5.68 14.03 -12.73
C ALA A 67 -7.05 14.66 -12.53
N GLY A 68 -7.10 15.72 -11.73
CA GLY A 68 -8.26 16.58 -11.56
C GLY A 68 -8.54 16.95 -10.13
N ALA A 69 -9.14 18.12 -9.94
CA ALA A 69 -9.57 18.67 -8.65
C ALA A 69 -8.48 18.64 -7.56
N GLY A 70 -7.21 18.92 -7.93
CA GLY A 70 -6.08 18.94 -7.01
C GLY A 70 -5.82 17.60 -6.32
N GLY A 71 -6.08 16.50 -7.01
CA GLY A 71 -5.87 15.14 -6.47
C GLY A 71 -7.12 14.49 -5.86
N VAL A 72 -8.24 15.21 -5.76
CA VAL A 72 -9.47 14.67 -5.15
C VAL A 72 -10.03 13.49 -5.95
N ILE A 73 -9.97 13.54 -7.29
CA ILE A 73 -10.47 12.47 -8.15
C ILE A 73 -9.68 11.16 -7.89
N ALA A 74 -8.37 11.23 -7.77
CA ALA A 74 -7.55 10.06 -7.45
C ALA A 74 -7.88 9.52 -6.06
N SER A 75 -8.06 10.40 -5.08
CA SER A 75 -8.43 10.00 -3.71
C SER A 75 -9.78 9.29 -3.68
N GLN A 76 -10.77 9.80 -4.40
CA GLN A 76 -12.08 9.17 -4.51
C GLN A 76 -11.98 7.82 -5.24
N GLY A 77 -11.17 7.73 -6.29
CA GLY A 77 -10.93 6.48 -6.99
C GLY A 77 -10.31 5.43 -6.08
N MET A 78 -9.43 5.83 -5.17
CA MET A 78 -8.83 4.93 -4.18
C MET A 78 -9.87 4.32 -3.24
N LEU A 79 -10.88 5.09 -2.83
CA LEU A 79 -11.95 4.61 -1.95
C LEU A 79 -12.83 3.54 -2.59
N GLN A 80 -12.82 3.44 -3.91
CA GLN A 80 -13.61 2.45 -4.66
C GLN A 80 -12.84 1.16 -4.93
N THR A 81 -11.57 1.10 -4.54
CA THR A 81 -10.73 -0.08 -4.72
C THR A 81 -10.75 -0.97 -3.48
N ALA A 82 -10.45 -2.26 -3.66
CA ALA A 82 -10.29 -3.17 -2.54
C ALA A 82 -9.12 -2.75 -1.65
N ALA A 83 -9.29 -2.85 -0.33
CA ALA A 83 -8.24 -2.54 0.65
C ALA A 83 -7.30 -3.74 0.83
N ASP A 84 -6.63 -4.15 -0.23
CA ASP A 84 -5.77 -5.34 -0.28
C ASP A 84 -4.27 -5.04 -0.45
N GLY A 85 -3.92 -3.75 -0.52
CA GLY A 85 -2.54 -3.32 -0.73
C GLY A 85 -2.06 -3.35 -2.19
N TYR A 86 -2.92 -3.67 -3.15
CA TYR A 86 -2.56 -3.71 -4.58
C TYR A 86 -2.97 -2.46 -5.36
N THR A 87 -3.57 -1.50 -4.70
CA THR A 87 -3.78 -0.15 -5.21
C THR A 87 -3.33 0.84 -4.16
N LEU A 88 -2.37 1.67 -4.48
CA LEU A 88 -1.78 2.66 -3.59
C LEU A 88 -1.98 4.06 -4.19
N LEU A 89 -2.14 5.05 -3.33
CA LEU A 89 -2.25 6.45 -3.75
C LEU A 89 -0.92 7.17 -3.51
N VAL A 90 -0.38 7.77 -4.55
CA VAL A 90 0.73 8.71 -4.43
C VAL A 90 0.14 10.10 -4.33
N GLY A 91 0.12 10.63 -3.13
CA GLY A 91 -0.45 11.93 -2.83
C GLY A 91 0.61 12.97 -2.53
N SER A 92 0.19 14.22 -2.55
CA SER A 92 0.93 15.36 -2.07
C SER A 92 0.18 16.02 -0.92
N THR A 93 0.78 17.04 -0.29
CA THR A 93 0.11 17.81 0.74
C THR A 93 -1.19 18.42 0.22
N SER A 94 -1.21 18.90 -1.03
CA SER A 94 -2.43 19.46 -1.64
C SER A 94 -3.51 18.39 -1.84
N THR A 95 -3.14 17.18 -2.22
CA THR A 95 -4.08 16.07 -2.35
C THR A 95 -4.80 15.80 -1.03
N GLN A 96 -4.07 15.72 0.05
CA GLN A 96 -4.63 15.46 1.38
C GLN A 96 -5.52 16.62 1.86
N ALA A 97 -5.05 17.85 1.73
CA ALA A 97 -5.80 19.04 2.15
C ALA A 97 -7.09 19.20 1.34
N ASN A 98 -7.04 19.03 0.03
CA ASN A 98 -8.20 19.16 -0.83
C ASN A 98 -9.24 18.05 -0.57
N SER A 99 -8.79 16.83 -0.35
CA SER A 99 -9.69 15.72 -0.05
C SER A 99 -10.43 15.95 1.25
N THR A 100 -9.76 16.42 2.28
CA THR A 100 -10.37 16.74 3.58
C THR A 100 -11.39 17.88 3.47
N THR A 101 -11.03 18.94 2.76
CA THR A 101 -11.92 20.09 2.54
C THR A 101 -13.17 19.69 1.75
N HIS A 102 -12.99 18.87 0.72
CA HIS A 102 -14.10 18.39 -0.09
C HIS A 102 -15.07 17.52 0.71
N GLN A 103 -14.54 16.63 1.54
CA GLN A 103 -15.37 15.80 2.42
C GLN A 103 -16.14 16.65 3.44
N ALA A 104 -15.50 17.66 4.02
CA ALA A 104 -16.14 18.57 4.97
C ALA A 104 -17.28 19.36 4.31
N ALA A 105 -17.11 19.76 3.04
CA ALA A 105 -18.14 20.49 2.30
C ALA A 105 -19.33 19.59 1.91
N MET A 106 -19.13 18.29 1.82
CA MET A 106 -20.19 17.32 1.48
C MET A 106 -20.90 16.76 2.72
N ALA A 107 -20.35 16.98 3.88
CA ALA A 107 -20.96 16.55 5.13
C ALA A 107 -22.02 17.57 5.59
#